data_a28643d5e903c2e8e7a369d6571d97cd
#
_entry.id   a28643d5e903c2e8e7a369d6571d97cd
#
_cell.length_a   1.000
_cell.length_b   1.000
_cell.length_c   1.000
_cell.angle_alpha   90.00
_cell.angle_beta   90.00
_cell.angle_gamma   90.00
#
_symmetry.space_group_name_H-M   'P 1'
#
loop_
_entity.id
_entity.type
_entity.pdbx_description
1 polymer ?
#
loop_
_entity_poly.entity_id
_entity_poly.type
_entity_poly.pdbx_seq_one_letter_code
_entity_poly.pdbx_strand_id
1 'polypeptide(L)'
;MMRKFGTDKPELMSFKLGDSEKVYTIPLAASMPAVLLQEMQKASSKSEGEVFDFQLSLIRKYIGDEAADTLTAGDVRDIMNAWAEESTQQGAEVGES
;
A
#
# COMPACT_ATOMS: atom_id res chain seq x y z
N MET A 1 20.44 5.43 -27.34
CA MET A 1 19.76 4.34 -26.63
C MET A 1 18.54 4.87 -25.90
N MET A 2 17.40 4.24 -26.09
CA MET A 2 16.17 4.72 -25.49
C MET A 2 15.98 4.09 -24.11
N ARG A 3 15.68 4.93 -23.11
CA ARG A 3 15.38 4.45 -21.78
C ARG A 3 13.93 4.01 -21.68
N LYS A 4 13.73 2.92 -20.97
CA LYS A 4 12.38 2.48 -20.65
C LYS A 4 12.08 2.83 -19.21
N PHE A 5 10.86 3.33 -18.99
CA PHE A 5 10.34 3.59 -17.65
C PHE A 5 9.16 2.67 -17.42
N GLY A 6 8.95 2.34 -16.16
CA GLY A 6 7.92 1.39 -15.78
C GLY A 6 8.55 0.08 -15.33
N THR A 7 7.78 -0.72 -14.66
CA THR A 7 8.24 -1.94 -14.03
C THR A 7 7.65 -3.16 -14.72
N ASP A 8 8.51 -4.04 -15.22
CA ASP A 8 8.05 -5.30 -15.80
C ASP A 8 7.53 -6.24 -14.71
N LYS A 9 8.09 -6.13 -13.50
CA LYS A 9 7.67 -6.92 -12.36
C LYS A 9 7.33 -5.98 -11.22
N PRO A 10 6.04 -5.71 -10.99
CA PRO A 10 5.66 -4.82 -9.89
C PRO A 10 6.01 -5.43 -8.53
N GLU A 11 6.46 -4.58 -7.62
CA GLU A 11 6.70 -4.96 -6.25
C GLU A 11 5.38 -4.94 -5.50
N LEU A 12 4.97 -6.09 -5.00
CA LEU A 12 3.67 -6.24 -4.34
C LEU A 12 3.83 -6.78 -2.93
N MET A 13 2.98 -6.30 -2.04
CA MET A 13 2.81 -6.91 -0.72
C MET A 13 1.63 -7.85 -0.79
N SER A 14 1.83 -9.12 -0.46
CA SER A 14 0.76 -10.11 -0.46
C SER A 14 0.39 -10.48 0.97
N PHE A 15 -0.91 -10.65 1.23
CA PHE A 15 -1.37 -10.99 2.58
C PHE A 15 -2.72 -11.71 2.53
N LYS A 16 -3.06 -12.33 3.64
CA LYS A 16 -4.35 -12.96 3.85
C LYS A 16 -5.06 -12.29 5.00
N LEU A 17 -6.37 -12.38 5.01
CA LEU A 17 -7.19 -11.82 6.09
C LEU A 17 -7.84 -12.94 6.90
N GLY A 18 -7.52 -12.98 8.20
CA GLY A 18 -8.09 -13.98 9.11
C GLY A 18 -7.88 -15.40 8.63
N ASP A 19 -8.95 -16.18 8.63
CA ASP A 19 -8.91 -17.57 8.20
C ASP A 19 -9.13 -17.76 6.71
N SER A 20 -9.31 -16.68 5.97
CA SER A 20 -9.52 -16.76 4.52
C SER A 20 -8.26 -17.24 3.82
N GLU A 21 -8.46 -18.09 2.81
CA GLU A 21 -7.34 -18.54 2.00
C GLU A 21 -7.06 -17.62 0.82
N LYS A 22 -7.92 -16.65 0.60
CA LYS A 22 -7.74 -15.70 -0.49
C LYS A 22 -6.55 -14.79 -0.22
N VAL A 23 -5.69 -14.66 -1.23
CA VAL A 23 -4.52 -13.79 -1.15
C VAL A 23 -4.86 -12.44 -1.76
N TYR A 24 -4.55 -11.37 -1.03
CA TYR A 24 -4.73 -10.01 -1.51
C TYR A 24 -3.36 -9.39 -1.75
N THR A 25 -3.28 -8.45 -2.68
CA THR A 25 -2.03 -7.77 -3.00
C THR A 25 -2.22 -6.27 -3.07
N ILE A 26 -1.22 -5.54 -2.57
CA ILE A 26 -1.16 -4.08 -2.68
C ILE A 26 0.23 -3.72 -3.20
N PRO A 27 0.32 -2.89 -4.25
CA PRO A 27 1.65 -2.48 -4.75
C PRO A 27 2.44 -1.75 -3.67
N LEU A 28 3.73 -2.06 -3.57
CA LEU A 28 4.62 -1.30 -2.69
C LEU A 28 4.87 0.09 -3.29
N ALA A 29 5.47 0.97 -2.50
CA ALA A 29 5.63 2.38 -2.90
C ALA A 29 6.25 2.53 -4.29
N ALA A 30 7.27 1.74 -4.60
CA ALA A 30 7.97 1.86 -5.88
C ALA A 30 7.10 1.48 -7.07
N SER A 31 6.07 0.66 -6.85
CA SER A 31 5.18 0.19 -7.93
C SER A 31 3.80 0.84 -7.88
N MET A 32 3.55 1.69 -6.91
CA MET A 32 2.27 2.36 -6.75
C MET A 32 2.23 3.59 -7.66
N PRO A 33 1.06 3.93 -8.24
CA PRO A 33 0.95 5.16 -9.03
C PRO A 33 1.41 6.38 -8.22
N ALA A 34 2.23 7.22 -8.84
CA ALA A 34 2.79 8.39 -8.18
C ALA A 34 1.71 9.32 -7.63
N VAL A 35 0.57 9.41 -8.31
CA VAL A 35 -0.54 10.25 -7.86
C VAL A 35 -1.05 9.79 -6.49
N LEU A 36 -1.12 8.48 -6.29
CA LEU A 36 -1.57 7.95 -4.99
C LEU A 36 -0.58 8.25 -3.88
N LEU A 37 0.71 8.16 -4.18
CA LEU A 37 1.73 8.51 -3.19
C LEU A 37 1.66 9.99 -2.84
N GLN A 38 1.40 10.84 -3.83
CA GLN A 38 1.25 12.27 -3.61
C GLN A 38 0.06 12.55 -2.69
N GLU A 39 -1.07 11.89 -2.94
CA GLU A 39 -2.25 12.04 -2.10
C GLU A 39 -2.00 11.54 -0.69
N MET A 40 -1.23 10.47 -0.55
CA MET A 40 -0.87 9.94 0.76
C MET A 40 -0.06 10.96 1.56
N GLN A 41 0.90 11.62 0.92
CA GLN A 41 1.70 12.65 1.57
C GLN A 41 0.85 13.83 2.01
N LYS A 42 -0.11 14.22 1.18
CA LYS A 42 -1.04 15.30 1.53
C LYS A 42 -1.90 14.90 2.72
N ALA A 43 -2.39 13.66 2.73
CA ALA A 43 -3.23 13.17 3.81
C ALA A 43 -2.47 13.10 5.13
N SER A 44 -1.18 12.80 5.11
CA SER A 44 -0.38 12.66 6.32
C SER A 44 -0.23 13.95 7.10
N SER A 45 -0.50 15.09 6.48
CA SER A 45 -0.46 16.39 7.16
C SER A 45 -1.83 16.82 7.71
N LYS A 46 -2.83 15.96 7.55
CA LYS A 46 -4.19 16.24 8.02
C LYS A 46 -4.45 15.54 9.36
N SER A 47 -5.68 15.61 9.84
CA SER A 47 -6.06 14.97 11.09
C SER A 47 -5.93 13.45 11.01
N GLU A 48 -5.82 12.80 12.18
CA GLU A 48 -5.72 11.34 12.23
C GLU A 48 -6.92 10.66 11.56
N GLY A 49 -8.11 11.23 11.72
CA GLY A 49 -9.30 10.68 11.09
C GLY A 49 -9.22 10.71 9.58
N GLU A 50 -8.70 11.80 9.02
CA GLU A 50 -8.55 11.91 7.57
C GLU A 50 -7.47 10.99 7.04
N VAL A 51 -6.39 10.82 7.81
CA VAL A 51 -5.33 9.87 7.45
C VAL A 51 -5.91 8.45 7.42
N PHE A 52 -6.66 8.10 8.45
CA PHE A 52 -7.28 6.77 8.53
C PHE A 52 -8.23 6.55 7.35
N ASP A 53 -9.07 7.53 7.05
CA ASP A 53 -10.01 7.42 5.94
C ASP A 53 -9.28 7.21 4.62
N PHE A 54 -8.18 7.92 4.42
CA PHE A 54 -7.38 7.75 3.22
C PHE A 54 -6.78 6.33 3.14
N GLN A 55 -6.23 5.86 4.26
CA GLN A 55 -5.64 4.51 4.31
C GLN A 55 -6.66 3.43 4.01
N LEU A 56 -7.84 3.54 4.60
CA LEU A 56 -8.91 2.58 4.35
C LEU A 56 -9.35 2.62 2.88
N SER A 57 -9.47 3.81 2.31
CA SER A 57 -9.85 3.96 0.90
C SER A 57 -8.80 3.35 -0.01
N LEU A 58 -7.53 3.53 0.32
CA LEU A 58 -6.42 2.95 -0.45
C LEU A 58 -6.48 1.43 -0.44
N ILE A 59 -6.64 0.86 0.74
CA ILE A 59 -6.74 -0.60 0.89
C ILE A 59 -7.95 -1.12 0.11
N ARG A 60 -9.10 -0.45 0.25
CA ARG A 60 -10.33 -0.84 -0.43
C ARG A 60 -10.16 -0.88 -1.94
N LYS A 61 -9.38 0.04 -2.48
CA LYS A 61 -9.12 0.09 -3.91
C LYS A 61 -8.48 -1.19 -4.42
N TYR A 62 -7.63 -1.82 -3.62
CA TYR A 62 -6.87 -2.99 -4.04
C TYR A 62 -7.50 -4.31 -3.62
N ILE A 63 -8.22 -4.36 -2.51
CA ILE A 63 -8.81 -5.62 -2.04
C ILE A 63 -10.31 -5.71 -2.26
N GLY A 64 -10.97 -4.59 -2.58
CA GLY A 64 -12.40 -4.56 -2.84
C GLY A 64 -13.23 -4.20 -1.63
N ASP A 65 -14.48 -3.77 -1.87
CA ASP A 65 -15.36 -3.29 -0.81
C ASP A 65 -15.70 -4.39 0.19
N GLU A 66 -16.00 -5.58 -0.30
CA GLU A 66 -16.43 -6.68 0.56
C GLU A 66 -15.37 -7.03 1.60
N ALA A 67 -14.12 -7.19 1.14
CA ALA A 67 -13.03 -7.51 2.05
C ALA A 67 -12.71 -6.33 2.97
N ALA A 68 -12.73 -5.11 2.44
CA ALA A 68 -12.43 -3.92 3.24
C ALA A 68 -13.44 -3.73 4.37
N ASP A 69 -14.70 -4.08 4.14
CA ASP A 69 -15.75 -3.93 5.16
C ASP A 69 -15.54 -4.86 6.35
N THR A 70 -14.73 -5.89 6.22
CA THR A 70 -14.44 -6.81 7.33
C THR A 70 -13.26 -6.35 8.18
N LEU A 71 -12.53 -5.32 7.76
CA LEU A 71 -11.35 -4.88 8.47
C LEU A 71 -11.69 -4.08 9.72
N THR A 72 -10.92 -4.32 10.80
CA THR A 72 -10.98 -3.47 11.98
C THR A 72 -9.97 -2.35 11.84
N ALA A 73 -10.05 -1.35 12.73
CA ALA A 73 -9.07 -0.26 12.75
C ALA A 73 -7.66 -0.80 12.98
N GLY A 74 -7.53 -1.82 13.83
CA GLY A 74 -6.23 -2.47 14.06
C GLY A 74 -5.69 -3.15 12.81
N ASP A 75 -6.58 -3.78 12.04
CA ASP A 75 -6.19 -4.42 10.79
C ASP A 75 -5.64 -3.40 9.80
N VAL A 76 -6.33 -2.27 9.67
CA VAL A 76 -5.87 -1.20 8.76
C VAL A 76 -4.49 -0.72 9.17
N ARG A 77 -4.29 -0.49 10.47
CA ARG A 77 -2.99 -0.05 10.98
C ARG A 77 -1.90 -1.07 10.68
N ASP A 78 -2.18 -2.35 10.95
CA ASP A 78 -1.19 -3.41 10.77
C ASP A 78 -0.81 -3.57 9.29
N ILE A 79 -1.81 -3.50 8.40
CA ILE A 79 -1.57 -3.59 6.96
C ILE A 79 -0.69 -2.43 6.50
N MET A 80 -1.01 -1.21 6.94
CA MET A 80 -0.24 -0.04 6.54
C MET A 80 1.16 -0.04 7.12
N ASN A 81 1.33 -0.53 8.35
CA ASN A 81 2.66 -0.64 8.94
C ASN A 81 3.52 -1.65 8.18
N ALA A 82 2.96 -2.80 7.82
CA ALA A 82 3.66 -3.80 7.04
C ALA A 82 4.02 -3.26 5.65
N TRP A 83 3.08 -2.55 5.02
CA TRP A 83 3.31 -1.94 3.72
C TRP A 83 4.46 -0.93 3.77
N ALA A 84 4.47 -0.09 4.80
CA ALA A 84 5.52 0.93 4.95
C ALA A 84 6.88 0.26 5.18
N GLU A 85 6.92 -0.77 5.99
CA GLU A 85 8.15 -1.48 6.28
C GLU A 85 8.72 -2.16 5.02
N GLU A 86 7.89 -2.87 4.28
CA GLU A 86 8.34 -3.53 3.05
C GLU A 86 8.74 -2.51 1.99
N SER A 87 8.00 -1.41 1.89
CA SER A 87 8.32 -0.35 0.93
C SER A 87 9.68 0.28 1.24
N THR A 88 9.96 0.47 2.54
CA THR A 88 11.24 1.05 2.96
C THR A 88 12.40 0.11 2.66
N GLN A 89 12.22 -1.18 2.88
CA GLN A 89 13.25 -2.16 2.58
C GLN A 89 13.58 -2.19 1.10
N GLN A 90 12.57 -2.17 0.25
CA GLN A 90 12.79 -2.13 -1.20
C GLN A 90 13.50 -0.84 -1.60
N GLY A 91 13.08 0.27 -1.03
CA GLY A 91 13.71 1.55 -1.30
C GLY A 91 15.17 1.58 -0.87
N ALA A 92 15.49 0.98 0.27
CA ALA A 92 16.85 0.93 0.77
C ALA A 92 17.75 0.12 -0.15
N GLU A 93 17.27 -1.01 -0.65
CA GLU A 93 18.05 -1.82 -1.59
C GLU A 93 18.35 -1.06 -2.87
N VAL A 94 17.37 -0.39 -3.41
CA VAL A 94 17.54 0.41 -4.62
C VAL A 94 18.50 1.56 -4.37
N GLY A 95 18.41 2.17 -3.20
CA GLY A 95 19.25 3.30 -2.85
C GLY A 95 20.71 2.97 -2.73
N GLU A 96 21.05 1.74 -2.42
CA GLU A 96 22.43 1.33 -2.24
C GLU A 96 23.12 0.96 -3.54
N SER A 97 22.38 0.72 -4.56
CA SER A 97 22.97 0.38 -5.86
C SER A 97 23.37 1.62 -6.65
#